data_edcfe232218464acc57b90ada072a218
#
_entry.id   edcfe232218464acc57b90ada072a218
#
_cell.length_a   1.000
_cell.length_b   1.000
_cell.length_c   1.000
_cell.angle_alpha   90.00
_cell.angle_beta   90.00
_cell.angle_gamma   90.00
#
_symmetry.space_group_name_H-M   'P 1'
#
loop_
_entity.id
_entity.type
_entity.pdbx_description
1 polymer ?
#
loop_
_entity_poly.entity_id
_entity_poly.type
_entity_poly.pdbx_seq_one_letter_code
_entity_poly.pdbx_strand_id
1 'polypeptide(L)'
;MNVLIVYAHPEPRSLNGTLKDFTVQRLRTAGHAVQLSDLYAMGWKAPIDARDSLDYDPESRFDPSQDSRRAFASGRQSPDIAAEQDKLRWADALILQFPLWWFSMPAILKGWVDRVYAYGFAYGVGELGCALG
;
A
#
# COMPACT_ATOMS: atom_id res chain seq x y z
N MET A 1 5.76 -14.45 -13.22
CA MET A 1 5.26 -13.96 -11.91
C MET A 1 4.61 -12.59 -12.08
N ASN A 2 3.67 -12.30 -11.23
CA ASN A 2 3.09 -10.97 -11.06
C ASN A 2 3.91 -10.21 -10.01
N VAL A 3 4.45 -9.06 -10.35
CA VAL A 3 5.31 -8.28 -9.46
C VAL A 3 4.69 -6.91 -9.20
N LEU A 4 4.45 -6.58 -7.95
CA LEU A 4 4.07 -5.24 -7.52
C LEU A 4 5.32 -4.47 -7.07
N ILE A 5 5.52 -3.29 -7.65
CA ILE A 5 6.55 -2.35 -7.21
C ILE A 5 5.86 -1.16 -6.55
N VAL A 6 6.15 -0.91 -5.27
CA VAL A 6 5.73 0.31 -4.57
C VAL A 6 6.94 1.23 -4.47
N TYR A 7 6.83 2.38 -5.10
CA TYR A 7 7.93 3.33 -5.28
C TYR A 7 7.65 4.64 -4.55
N ALA A 8 8.66 5.13 -3.82
CA ALA A 8 8.55 6.35 -3.03
C ALA A 8 9.80 7.22 -3.20
N HIS A 9 9.78 8.14 -4.16
CA HIS A 9 10.75 9.21 -4.27
C HIS A 9 10.13 10.43 -4.97
N PRO A 10 10.34 11.67 -4.47
CA PRO A 10 9.72 12.86 -5.04
C PRO A 10 10.33 13.32 -6.37
N GLU A 11 11.60 12.95 -6.65
CA GLU A 11 12.29 13.32 -7.89
C GLU A 11 12.39 12.11 -8.83
N PRO A 12 11.65 12.11 -9.95
CA PRO A 12 11.67 10.99 -10.91
C PRO A 12 13.05 10.75 -11.55
N ARG A 13 13.87 11.79 -11.66
CA ARG A 13 15.23 11.73 -12.25
C ARG A 13 16.31 11.34 -11.24
N SER A 14 15.92 10.96 -10.02
CA SER A 14 16.85 10.46 -9.01
C SER A 14 17.42 9.10 -9.39
N LEU A 15 18.47 8.66 -8.67
CA LEU A 15 18.96 7.29 -8.77
C LEU A 15 17.83 6.28 -8.50
N ASN A 16 17.00 6.53 -7.48
CA ASN A 16 15.84 5.67 -7.19
C ASN A 16 14.85 5.62 -8.37
N GLY A 17 14.57 6.74 -9.03
CA GLY A 17 13.74 6.80 -10.23
C GLY A 17 14.31 5.99 -11.38
N THR A 18 15.61 6.17 -11.65
CA THR A 18 16.32 5.41 -12.68
C THR A 18 16.32 3.90 -12.40
N LEU A 19 16.57 3.50 -11.16
CA LEU A 19 16.52 2.09 -10.74
C LEU A 19 15.11 1.51 -10.88
N LYS A 20 14.07 2.27 -10.51
CA LYS A 20 12.67 1.86 -10.70
C LYS A 20 12.39 1.59 -12.19
N ASP A 21 12.72 2.52 -13.08
CA ASP A 21 12.47 2.36 -14.52
C ASP A 21 13.25 1.17 -15.10
N PHE A 22 14.52 1.02 -14.73
CA PHE A 22 15.33 -0.14 -15.10
C PHE A 22 14.71 -1.45 -14.62
N THR A 23 14.28 -1.52 -13.37
CA THR A 23 13.67 -2.73 -12.77
C THR A 23 12.40 -3.10 -13.51
N VAL A 24 11.50 -2.14 -13.75
CA VAL A 24 10.25 -2.36 -14.51
C VAL A 24 10.55 -2.91 -15.90
N GLN A 25 11.49 -2.30 -16.61
CA GLN A 25 11.88 -2.74 -17.95
C GLN A 25 12.45 -4.16 -17.94
N ARG A 26 13.37 -4.46 -17.02
CA ARG A 26 14.02 -5.78 -16.93
C ARG A 26 13.05 -6.88 -16.59
N LEU A 27 12.14 -6.64 -15.65
CA LEU A 27 11.11 -7.62 -15.27
C LEU A 27 10.17 -7.91 -16.44
N ARG A 28 9.70 -6.87 -17.14
CA ARG A 28 8.83 -7.04 -18.32
C ARG A 28 9.54 -7.79 -19.44
N THR A 29 10.79 -7.47 -19.72
CA THR A 29 11.60 -8.16 -20.74
C THR A 29 11.82 -9.64 -20.37
N ALA A 30 11.89 -9.96 -19.08
CA ALA A 30 11.98 -11.33 -18.57
C ALA A 30 10.64 -12.08 -18.55
N GLY A 31 9.56 -11.47 -19.04
CA GLY A 31 8.23 -12.10 -19.14
C GLY A 31 7.38 -12.00 -17.87
N HIS A 32 7.73 -11.14 -16.91
CA HIS A 32 6.93 -10.89 -15.72
C HIS A 32 5.86 -9.83 -15.96
N ALA A 33 4.67 -9.99 -15.37
CA ALA A 33 3.68 -8.94 -15.30
C ALA A 33 4.04 -7.98 -14.16
N VAL A 34 4.01 -6.67 -14.43
CA VAL A 34 4.45 -5.65 -13.46
C VAL A 34 3.37 -4.59 -13.29
N GLN A 35 2.93 -4.39 -12.04
CA GLN A 35 2.18 -3.21 -11.60
C GLN A 35 3.10 -2.30 -10.78
N LEU A 36 2.88 -0.99 -10.90
CA LEU A 36 3.64 0.05 -10.21
C LEU A 36 2.70 0.94 -9.43
N SER A 37 3.00 1.13 -8.14
CA SER A 37 2.40 2.16 -7.30
C SER A 37 3.47 3.23 -7.02
N ASP A 38 3.46 4.30 -7.83
CA ASP A 38 4.30 5.48 -7.62
C ASP A 38 3.60 6.43 -6.66
N LEU A 39 3.95 6.37 -5.38
CA LEU A 39 3.19 7.04 -4.32
C LEU A 39 3.18 8.56 -4.44
N TYR A 40 4.26 9.18 -4.92
CA TYR A 40 4.31 10.62 -5.15
C TYR A 40 3.48 11.03 -6.37
N ALA A 41 3.59 10.29 -7.47
CA ALA A 41 2.79 10.54 -8.67
C ALA A 41 1.28 10.33 -8.42
N MET A 42 0.93 9.36 -7.58
CA MET A 42 -0.45 9.09 -7.16
C MET A 42 -1.03 10.15 -6.22
N GLY A 43 -0.20 11.00 -5.61
CA GLY A 43 -0.61 11.88 -4.52
C GLY A 43 -1.12 11.09 -3.31
N TRP A 44 -0.44 9.98 -2.98
CA TRP A 44 -0.86 9.10 -1.91
C TRP A 44 -1.06 9.83 -0.59
N LYS A 45 -2.24 9.70 0.02
CA LYS A 45 -2.51 10.20 1.36
C LYS A 45 -1.77 9.33 2.37
N ALA A 46 -0.73 9.86 3.01
CA ALA A 46 0.07 9.11 3.98
C ALA A 46 -0.60 8.94 5.36
N PRO A 47 -1.21 9.98 5.98
CA PRO A 47 -1.79 9.83 7.30
C PRO A 47 -3.02 8.92 7.31
N ILE A 48 -3.07 8.00 8.28
CA ILE A 48 -4.29 7.27 8.60
C ILE A 48 -5.26 8.21 9.33
N ASP A 49 -6.53 8.19 8.96
CA ASP A 49 -7.60 8.92 9.65
C ASP A 49 -8.96 8.22 9.48
N ALA A 50 -9.99 8.75 10.15
CA ALA A 50 -11.32 8.18 10.15
C ALA A 50 -11.97 8.08 8.76
N ARG A 51 -11.52 8.89 7.78
CA ARG A 51 -12.03 8.87 6.39
C ARG A 51 -11.49 7.70 5.56
N ASP A 52 -10.64 6.86 6.14
CA ASP A 52 -10.23 5.59 5.53
C ASP A 52 -11.38 4.56 5.56
N SER A 53 -12.44 4.83 6.32
CA SER A 53 -13.74 4.14 6.27
C SER A 53 -14.80 4.99 5.60
N LEU A 54 -15.54 4.42 4.65
CA LEU A 54 -16.68 5.07 4.00
C LEU A 54 -17.88 5.22 4.93
N ASP A 55 -17.93 4.44 6.03
CA ASP A 55 -18.96 4.48 7.05
C ASP A 55 -18.52 5.26 8.31
N TYR A 56 -17.56 6.16 8.11
CA TYR A 56 -17.11 7.04 9.18
C TYR A 56 -18.25 7.86 9.76
N ASP A 57 -18.36 7.82 11.10
CA ASP A 57 -19.29 8.62 11.89
C ASP A 57 -18.51 9.68 12.68
N PRO A 58 -18.68 10.99 12.38
CA PRO A 58 -17.94 12.06 13.05
C PRO A 58 -18.24 12.19 14.54
N GLU A 59 -19.37 11.65 15.02
CA GLU A 59 -19.74 11.66 16.43
C GLU A 59 -19.11 10.50 17.21
N SER A 60 -18.55 9.51 16.52
CA SER A 60 -17.88 8.36 17.13
C SER A 60 -16.41 8.66 17.41
N ARG A 61 -15.89 8.10 18.51
CA ARG A 61 -14.46 8.09 18.75
C ARG A 61 -13.75 7.22 17.71
N PHE A 62 -12.82 7.80 17.00
CA PHE A 62 -11.98 7.06 16.04
C PHE A 62 -11.00 6.13 16.75
N ASP A 63 -11.03 4.85 16.38
CA ASP A 63 -10.06 3.83 16.76
C ASP A 63 -9.43 3.23 15.49
N PRO A 64 -8.17 3.57 15.16
CA PRO A 64 -7.55 3.15 13.91
C PRO A 64 -7.61 1.64 13.65
N SER A 65 -7.43 0.84 14.67
CA SER A 65 -7.42 -0.62 14.55
C SER A 65 -8.83 -1.18 14.33
N GLN A 66 -9.79 -0.79 15.18
CA GLN A 66 -11.17 -1.32 15.10
C GLN A 66 -11.92 -0.79 13.88
N ASP A 67 -11.71 0.48 13.53
CA ASP A 67 -12.32 1.08 12.34
C ASP A 67 -11.78 0.48 11.05
N SER A 68 -10.45 0.25 10.98
CA SER A 68 -9.80 -0.47 9.88
C SER A 68 -10.38 -1.89 9.73
N ARG A 69 -10.52 -2.63 10.84
CA ARG A 69 -11.12 -3.97 10.85
C ARG A 69 -12.56 -3.96 10.32
N ARG A 70 -13.40 -3.06 10.83
CA ARG A 70 -14.80 -2.94 10.39
C ARG A 70 -14.90 -2.58 8.92
N ALA A 71 -14.11 -1.61 8.46
CA ALA A 71 -14.10 -1.17 7.07
C ALA A 71 -13.66 -2.29 6.14
N PHE A 72 -12.61 -3.04 6.49
CA PHE A 72 -12.17 -4.19 5.70
C PHE A 72 -13.23 -5.29 5.64
N ALA A 73 -13.77 -5.71 6.79
CA ALA A 73 -14.76 -6.79 6.88
C ALA A 73 -16.07 -6.49 6.13
N SER A 74 -16.50 -5.22 6.09
CA SER A 74 -17.70 -4.77 5.39
C SER A 74 -17.48 -4.35 3.93
N GLY A 75 -16.22 -4.35 3.44
CA GLY A 75 -15.90 -3.85 2.11
C GLY A 75 -16.06 -2.33 1.97
N ARG A 76 -15.97 -1.59 3.06
CA ARG A 76 -16.23 -0.15 3.14
C ARG A 76 -14.97 0.68 3.40
N GLN A 77 -13.83 0.20 2.95
CA GLN A 77 -12.58 0.98 2.94
C GLN A 77 -12.62 2.06 1.85
N SER A 78 -11.82 3.12 2.03
CA SER A 78 -11.63 4.10 0.97
C SER A 78 -11.09 3.43 -0.31
N PRO A 79 -11.51 3.89 -1.51
CA PRO A 79 -11.17 3.21 -2.78
C PRO A 79 -9.67 3.10 -3.06
N ASP A 80 -8.86 4.04 -2.59
CA ASP A 80 -7.41 4.02 -2.76
C ASP A 80 -6.78 2.87 -1.96
N ILE A 81 -7.23 2.61 -0.74
CA ILE A 81 -6.79 1.45 0.06
C ILE A 81 -7.19 0.14 -0.61
N ALA A 82 -8.46 0.02 -1.02
CA ALA A 82 -8.97 -1.19 -1.66
C ALA A 82 -8.19 -1.51 -2.95
N ALA A 83 -7.89 -0.51 -3.77
CA ALA A 83 -7.12 -0.68 -5.00
C ALA A 83 -5.70 -1.20 -4.74
N GLU A 84 -5.01 -0.70 -3.70
CA GLU A 84 -3.68 -1.18 -3.34
C GLU A 84 -3.71 -2.61 -2.77
N GLN A 85 -4.75 -2.95 -2.00
CA GLN A 85 -4.95 -4.32 -1.52
C GLN A 85 -5.21 -5.30 -2.68
N ASP A 86 -5.94 -4.90 -3.71
CA ASP A 86 -6.16 -5.72 -4.90
C ASP A 86 -4.85 -5.98 -5.66
N LYS A 87 -3.96 -4.97 -5.76
CA LYS A 87 -2.62 -5.15 -6.34
C LYS A 87 -1.78 -6.13 -5.52
N LEU A 88 -1.85 -6.06 -4.18
CA LEU A 88 -1.15 -7.00 -3.30
C LEU A 88 -1.65 -8.43 -3.46
N ARG A 89 -2.98 -8.64 -3.56
CA ARG A 89 -3.55 -9.97 -3.81
C ARG A 89 -3.16 -10.54 -5.18
N TRP A 90 -3.02 -9.67 -6.17
CA TRP A 90 -2.60 -10.05 -7.52
C TRP A 90 -1.12 -10.42 -7.59
N ALA A 91 -0.27 -9.87 -6.73
CA ALA A 91 1.17 -9.98 -6.79
C ALA A 91 1.69 -11.29 -6.19
N ASP A 92 2.60 -11.97 -6.89
CA ASP A 92 3.41 -13.07 -6.37
C ASP A 92 4.66 -12.55 -5.63
N ALA A 93 5.09 -11.32 -5.93
CA ALA A 93 6.24 -10.67 -5.32
C ALA A 93 6.02 -9.18 -5.14
N LEU A 94 6.51 -8.63 -4.03
CA LEU A 94 6.48 -7.21 -3.67
C LEU A 94 7.89 -6.64 -3.63
N ILE A 95 8.10 -5.53 -4.33
CA ILE A 95 9.33 -4.74 -4.27
C ILE A 95 8.98 -3.37 -3.69
N LEU A 96 9.63 -3.00 -2.59
CA LEU A 96 9.58 -1.65 -2.02
C LEU A 96 10.85 -0.92 -2.45
N GLN A 97 10.71 0.11 -3.32
CA GLN A 97 11.81 0.90 -3.86
C GLN A 97 11.76 2.31 -3.28
N PHE A 98 12.72 2.65 -2.42
CA PHE A 98 12.74 3.92 -1.71
C PHE A 98 14.14 4.33 -1.27
N PRO A 99 14.40 5.63 -1.01
CA PRO A 99 15.62 6.11 -0.37
C PRO A 99 15.60 5.81 1.12
N LEU A 100 16.74 5.45 1.70
CA LEU A 100 16.87 5.27 3.13
C LEU A 100 17.02 6.63 3.81
N TRP A 101 15.92 7.17 4.36
CA TRP A 101 15.90 8.43 5.09
C TRP A 101 15.78 8.17 6.59
N TRP A 102 16.69 8.74 7.36
CA TRP A 102 16.76 8.52 8.80
C TRP A 102 16.70 7.03 9.19
N PHE A 103 17.48 6.21 8.46
CA PHE A 103 17.56 4.75 8.68
C PHE A 103 16.23 4.01 8.50
N SER A 104 15.29 4.59 7.77
CA SER A 104 13.96 4.03 7.55
C SER A 104 13.39 4.47 6.19
N MET A 105 12.15 4.08 5.95
CA MET A 105 11.41 4.46 4.75
C MET A 105 10.87 5.90 4.85
N PRO A 106 10.67 6.58 3.71
CA PRO A 106 10.00 7.87 3.68
C PRO A 106 8.58 7.82 4.27
N ALA A 107 8.12 8.95 4.83
CA ALA A 107 6.80 9.07 5.47
C ALA A 107 5.65 8.60 4.57
N ILE A 108 5.71 8.91 3.27
CA ILE A 108 4.67 8.50 2.31
C ILE A 108 4.56 6.97 2.19
N LEU A 109 5.69 6.24 2.21
CA LEU A 109 5.71 4.78 2.17
C LEU A 109 5.25 4.18 3.49
N LYS A 110 5.65 4.77 4.64
CA LYS A 110 5.15 4.35 5.95
C LYS A 110 3.62 4.49 6.02
N GLY A 111 3.09 5.62 5.52
CA GLY A 111 1.66 5.84 5.44
C GLY A 111 0.94 4.87 4.49
N TRP A 112 1.60 4.41 3.41
CA TRP A 112 1.07 3.33 2.58
C TRP A 112 0.94 2.03 3.39
N VAL A 113 1.97 1.65 4.13
CA VAL A 113 1.94 0.47 5.01
C VAL A 113 0.85 0.61 6.08
N ASP A 114 0.78 1.76 6.76
CA ASP A 114 -0.20 2.00 7.84
C ASP A 114 -1.66 1.88 7.37
N ARG A 115 -1.96 2.34 6.15
CA ARG A 115 -3.32 2.36 5.61
C ARG A 115 -3.70 1.07 4.88
N VAL A 116 -2.78 0.51 4.11
CA VAL A 116 -3.05 -0.67 3.26
C VAL A 116 -3.01 -1.97 4.06
N TYR A 117 -2.11 -2.08 5.05
CA TYR A 117 -2.01 -3.26 5.91
C TYR A 117 -3.05 -3.24 7.02
N ALA A 118 -4.32 -3.24 6.59
CA ALA A 118 -5.46 -3.20 7.48
C ALA A 118 -5.60 -4.49 8.32
N TYR A 119 -6.22 -4.36 9.48
CA TYR A 119 -6.60 -5.51 10.30
C TYR A 119 -7.57 -6.41 9.53
N GLY A 120 -7.28 -7.71 9.52
CA GLY A 120 -8.01 -8.72 8.74
C GLY A 120 -7.50 -8.90 7.31
N PHE A 121 -6.75 -7.93 6.77
CA PHE A 121 -6.08 -8.05 5.48
C PHE A 121 -4.64 -8.56 5.63
N ALA A 122 -3.79 -7.85 6.35
CA ALA A 122 -2.37 -8.17 6.50
C ALA A 122 -2.02 -8.75 7.88
N TYR A 123 -2.85 -8.57 8.86
CA TYR A 123 -2.71 -9.14 10.20
C TYR A 123 -4.07 -9.35 10.86
N GLY A 124 -4.11 -10.19 11.90
CA GLY A 124 -5.33 -10.45 12.66
C GLY A 124 -5.20 -11.73 13.47
N VAL A 125 -6.20 -11.98 14.34
CA VAL A 125 -6.32 -13.19 15.14
C VAL A 125 -7.72 -13.80 15.01
N GLY A 126 -7.85 -15.13 15.09
CA GLY A 126 -9.11 -15.86 15.02
C GLY A 126 -9.58 -16.15 13.60
N GLU A 127 -10.91 -16.23 13.41
CA GLU A 127 -11.55 -16.64 12.14
C GLU A 127 -11.29 -15.68 10.96
N LEU A 128 -10.84 -14.46 11.25
CA LEU A 128 -10.47 -13.44 10.26
C LEU A 128 -8.97 -13.50 9.94
N GLY A 129 -8.40 -14.67 9.75
CA GLY A 129 -6.98 -14.82 9.40
C GLY A 129 -6.47 -13.80 8.36
N CYS A 130 -5.16 -13.76 8.18
CA CYS A 130 -4.54 -12.87 7.19
C CYS A 130 -5.07 -13.19 5.78
N ALA A 131 -5.64 -12.20 5.08
CA ALA A 131 -6.12 -12.36 3.71
C ALA A 131 -4.97 -12.44 2.67
N LEU A 132 -3.72 -12.22 3.12
CA LEU A 132 -2.52 -12.43 2.31
C LEU A 132 -1.97 -13.88 2.42
N GLY A 133 -2.62 -14.74 3.19
CA GLY A 133 -2.48 -16.21 3.29
C GLY A 133 -1.08 -16.76 3.18
#